data_21137d11829f1869c4c1afc662b6b9c3
#
_entry.id   21137d11829f1869c4c1afc662b6b9c3
#
_cell.length_a   1.000
_cell.length_b   1.000
_cell.length_c   1.000
_cell.angle_alpha   90.00
_cell.angle_beta   90.00
_cell.angle_gamma   90.00
#
_symmetry.space_group_name_H-M   'P 1'
#
loop_
_entity.id
_entity.type
_entity.pdbx_description
1 polymer ?
#
loop_
_entity_poly.entity_id
_entity_poly.type
_entity_poly.pdbx_seq_one_letter_code
_entity_poly.pdbx_strand_id
1 'polypeptide(L)'
;MCGRYTFFMLDADLEERFGATPREPLKAHYNAAPSQDLPVIRNDSPTEITHLRWGLIPRWADDESTEFINARAETLREKRSFVEPFEQRRCLVLADGFYEWAETETGKRPFRVTLEKGEPFCIAGLWERWAPTETQSDLGAFADADAGIDGGSEDEGGGRSGGEAGVDADADPIETFTILTTEPNDVVGELHHRMPVVLPRESERRWLEDDAENLDDLLSPYAGDMDAYPVSRAVNDPSNDAPELITEADTEAGAG
;
A
#
# COMPACT_ATOMS: atom_id res chain seq x y z
N MET A 1 -3.46 8.74 -8.99
CA MET A 1 -2.64 7.98 -8.01
C MET A 1 -3.18 6.56 -7.98
N CYS A 2 -2.31 5.55 -8.13
CA CYS A 2 -2.73 4.15 -8.09
C CYS A 2 -3.35 3.83 -6.71
N GLY A 3 -4.64 3.59 -6.69
CA GLY A 3 -5.40 3.27 -5.48
C GLY A 3 -6.14 1.94 -5.55
N ARG A 4 -6.00 1.21 -6.65
CA ARG A 4 -6.60 -0.10 -6.88
C ARG A 4 -5.77 -0.91 -7.87
N TYR A 5 -5.63 -2.20 -7.60
CA TYR A 5 -4.99 -3.11 -8.54
C TYR A 5 -5.60 -4.51 -8.50
N THR A 6 -5.16 -5.39 -9.36
CA THR A 6 -5.59 -6.79 -9.41
C THR A 6 -4.41 -7.72 -9.24
N PHE A 7 -4.65 -8.84 -8.57
CA PHE A 7 -3.73 -9.97 -8.50
C PHE A 7 -4.52 -11.26 -8.30
N PHE A 8 -4.58 -12.10 -9.32
CA PHE A 8 -5.34 -13.35 -9.29
C PHE A 8 -4.58 -14.56 -9.87
N MET A 9 -3.25 -14.47 -9.94
CA MET A 9 -2.42 -15.60 -10.31
C MET A 9 -2.55 -16.74 -9.29
N LEU A 10 -2.63 -17.97 -9.76
CA LEU A 10 -2.73 -19.15 -8.92
C LEU A 10 -1.35 -19.63 -8.46
N ASP A 11 -1.31 -20.28 -7.29
CA ASP A 11 -0.08 -20.68 -6.58
C ASP A 11 0.92 -21.48 -7.43
N ALA A 12 0.46 -22.33 -8.35
CA ALA A 12 1.34 -23.18 -9.17
C ALA A 12 2.28 -22.40 -10.11
N ASP A 13 1.88 -21.20 -10.50
CA ASP A 13 2.61 -20.39 -11.48
C ASP A 13 3.51 -19.32 -10.79
N LEU A 14 3.34 -19.13 -9.48
CA LEU A 14 4.03 -18.07 -8.72
C LEU A 14 5.53 -18.34 -8.59
N GLU A 15 5.91 -19.56 -8.21
CA GLU A 15 7.32 -19.93 -8.05
C GLU A 15 8.06 -19.81 -9.39
N GLU A 16 7.44 -20.23 -10.49
CA GLU A 16 8.03 -20.09 -11.83
C GLU A 16 8.16 -18.62 -12.24
N ARG A 17 7.16 -17.80 -11.92
CA ARG A 17 7.13 -16.39 -12.32
C ARG A 17 8.02 -15.50 -11.45
N PHE A 18 7.97 -15.66 -10.14
CA PHE A 18 8.61 -14.73 -9.18
C PHE A 18 9.78 -15.34 -8.41
N GLY A 19 10.02 -16.65 -8.49
CA GLY A 19 11.05 -17.33 -7.72
C GLY A 19 10.78 -17.37 -6.22
N ALA A 20 9.50 -17.21 -5.83
CA ALA A 20 9.07 -17.12 -4.44
C ALA A 20 7.82 -17.98 -4.19
N THR A 21 7.73 -18.53 -2.97
CA THR A 21 6.60 -19.37 -2.55
C THR A 21 5.76 -18.66 -1.48
N PRO A 22 4.43 -18.75 -1.52
CA PRO A 22 3.59 -18.14 -0.51
C PRO A 22 3.72 -18.84 0.85
N ARG A 23 3.83 -18.06 1.94
CA ARG A 23 3.77 -18.57 3.32
C ARG A 23 2.39 -19.12 3.67
N GLU A 24 1.36 -18.54 3.11
CA GLU A 24 -0.05 -18.89 3.31
C GLU A 24 -0.75 -18.94 1.95
N PRO A 25 -1.83 -19.74 1.79
CA PRO A 25 -2.58 -19.80 0.54
C PRO A 25 -3.03 -18.42 0.09
N LEU A 26 -2.72 -18.04 -1.15
CA LEU A 26 -3.12 -16.75 -1.71
C LEU A 26 -4.59 -16.78 -2.14
N LYS A 27 -5.22 -15.62 -2.04
CA LYS A 27 -6.55 -15.36 -2.58
C LYS A 27 -6.43 -14.48 -3.83
N ALA A 28 -7.32 -14.71 -4.78
CA ALA A 28 -7.47 -13.80 -5.90
C ALA A 28 -8.05 -12.46 -5.41
N HIS A 29 -7.47 -11.38 -5.90
CA HIS A 29 -7.93 -10.00 -5.66
C HIS A 29 -8.21 -9.35 -7.00
N TYR A 30 -9.48 -9.17 -7.31
CA TYR A 30 -9.93 -8.48 -8.53
C TYR A 30 -10.12 -6.97 -8.29
N ASN A 31 -10.02 -6.53 -7.03
CA ASN A 31 -10.20 -5.14 -6.62
C ASN A 31 -9.42 -4.82 -5.34
N ALA A 32 -8.12 -5.16 -5.33
CA ALA A 32 -7.24 -4.86 -4.20
C ALA A 32 -7.27 -3.36 -3.88
N ALA A 33 -7.49 -3.02 -2.63
CA ALA A 33 -7.68 -1.66 -2.14
C ALA A 33 -6.83 -1.36 -0.90
N PRO A 34 -6.56 -0.09 -0.58
CA PRO A 34 -5.90 0.30 0.66
C PRO A 34 -6.53 -0.32 1.91
N SER A 35 -5.72 -0.49 2.95
CA SER A 35 -6.04 -1.11 4.23
C SER A 35 -6.30 -2.63 4.20
N GLN A 36 -6.13 -3.28 3.05
CA GLN A 36 -6.16 -4.74 2.92
C GLN A 36 -4.77 -5.34 3.08
N ASP A 37 -4.72 -6.59 3.60
CA ASP A 37 -3.50 -7.40 3.62
C ASP A 37 -3.32 -8.06 2.25
N LEU A 38 -2.23 -7.72 1.56
CA LEU A 38 -2.01 -8.05 0.17
C LEU A 38 -0.62 -8.68 -0.05
N PRO A 39 -0.45 -9.57 -1.04
CA PRO A 39 0.78 -10.31 -1.25
C PRO A 39 1.92 -9.43 -1.77
N VAL A 40 3.07 -9.54 -1.10
CA VAL A 40 4.32 -8.89 -1.48
C VAL A 40 5.51 -9.82 -1.30
N ILE A 41 6.62 -9.53 -1.99
CA ILE A 41 7.93 -10.15 -1.77
C ILE A 41 8.85 -9.08 -1.19
N ARG A 42 9.39 -9.32 0.00
CA ARG A 42 10.27 -8.37 0.69
C ARG A 42 11.73 -8.61 0.36
N ASN A 43 12.53 -7.57 0.40
CA ASN A 43 13.97 -7.67 0.16
C ASN A 43 14.75 -8.46 1.25
N ASP A 44 14.22 -8.55 2.48
CA ASP A 44 14.78 -9.37 3.54
C ASP A 44 14.39 -10.86 3.48
N SER A 45 13.41 -11.21 2.63
CA SER A 45 12.92 -12.57 2.39
C SER A 45 12.52 -12.76 0.92
N PRO A 46 13.47 -12.68 -0.04
CA PRO A 46 13.18 -12.57 -1.48
C PRO A 46 12.63 -13.85 -2.12
N THR A 47 12.58 -14.95 -1.39
CA THR A 47 12.01 -16.24 -1.83
C THR A 47 10.66 -16.55 -1.20
N GLU A 48 10.10 -15.61 -0.44
CA GLU A 48 8.83 -15.81 0.24
C GLU A 48 7.82 -14.72 -0.14
N ILE A 49 6.58 -15.11 -0.40
CA ILE A 49 5.44 -14.20 -0.54
C ILE A 49 4.76 -14.12 0.81
N THR A 50 4.65 -12.91 1.35
CA THR A 50 3.96 -12.62 2.61
C THR A 50 2.86 -11.60 2.39
N HIS A 51 1.97 -11.42 3.35
CA HIS A 51 0.92 -10.41 3.30
C HIS A 51 1.32 -9.22 4.17
N LEU A 52 1.22 -8.00 3.60
CA LEU A 52 1.38 -6.75 4.32
C LEU A 52 0.16 -5.86 4.08
N ARG A 53 -0.19 -5.03 5.06
CA ARG A 53 -1.28 -4.06 4.95
C ARG A 53 -0.89 -2.92 4.00
N TRP A 54 -1.72 -2.64 3.00
CA TRP A 54 -1.50 -1.51 2.09
C TRP A 54 -1.87 -0.18 2.74
N GLY A 55 -0.89 0.63 3.02
CA GLY A 55 -0.96 1.88 3.76
C GLY A 55 0.23 1.94 4.71
N LEU A 56 1.43 2.35 4.20
CA LEU A 56 2.66 2.39 5.01
C LEU A 56 2.50 3.34 6.18
N ILE A 57 2.66 2.81 7.40
CA ILE A 57 2.70 3.58 8.64
C ILE A 57 4.17 3.82 8.97
N PRO A 58 4.65 5.07 8.98
CA PRO A 58 6.04 5.36 9.30
C PRO A 58 6.37 5.00 10.75
N ARG A 59 7.59 4.55 11.02
CA ARG A 59 8.05 4.26 12.40
C ARG A 59 7.89 5.40 13.40
N TRP A 60 7.90 6.63 12.90
CA TRP A 60 7.76 7.83 13.73
C TRP A 60 6.29 8.24 13.98
N ALA A 61 5.33 7.54 13.40
CA ALA A 61 3.91 7.83 13.59
C ALA A 61 3.49 7.47 15.02
N ASP A 62 2.73 8.36 15.64
CA ASP A 62 2.23 8.16 17.00
C ASP A 62 1.08 7.15 17.04
N ASP A 63 0.35 7.03 15.94
CA ASP A 63 -0.79 6.12 15.78
C ASP A 63 -0.93 5.64 14.32
N GLU A 64 -1.89 4.73 14.09
CA GLU A 64 -2.17 4.15 12.78
C GLU A 64 -2.84 5.11 11.78
N SER A 65 -3.28 6.30 12.20
CA SER A 65 -3.98 7.24 11.31
C SER A 65 -3.06 7.90 10.28
N THR A 66 -1.74 7.87 10.55
CA THR A 66 -0.73 8.36 9.62
C THR A 66 -0.32 7.24 8.67
N GLU A 67 -1.03 7.08 7.55
CA GLU A 67 -0.71 6.07 6.55
C GLU A 67 -0.50 6.67 5.16
N PHE A 68 0.36 6.03 4.37
CA PHE A 68 0.68 6.42 2.99
C PHE A 68 0.43 5.26 2.02
N ILE A 69 -0.61 5.35 1.22
CA ILE A 69 -0.90 4.35 0.19
C ILE A 69 0.02 4.47 -1.04
N ASN A 70 0.59 5.66 -1.27
CA ASN A 70 1.53 5.92 -2.37
C ASN A 70 2.70 6.78 -1.92
N ALA A 71 3.88 6.52 -2.47
CA ALA A 71 5.06 7.36 -2.38
C ALA A 71 5.51 7.80 -3.79
N ARG A 72 5.87 9.08 -3.94
CA ARG A 72 6.33 9.59 -5.24
C ARG A 72 7.81 9.31 -5.41
N ALA A 73 8.19 8.73 -6.55
CA ALA A 73 9.57 8.42 -6.91
C ALA A 73 10.50 9.65 -6.78
N GLU A 74 10.02 10.81 -7.19
CA GLU A 74 10.79 12.06 -7.23
C GLU A 74 11.17 12.60 -5.84
N THR A 75 10.47 12.17 -4.79
CA THR A 75 10.67 12.70 -3.43
C THR A 75 11.07 11.64 -2.41
N LEU A 76 11.41 10.42 -2.84
CA LEU A 76 11.78 9.31 -1.94
C LEU A 76 12.97 9.66 -1.04
N ARG A 77 13.97 10.33 -1.58
CA ARG A 77 15.19 10.72 -0.86
C ARG A 77 15.05 11.96 0.02
N GLU A 78 13.88 12.62 -0.03
CA GLU A 78 13.63 13.88 0.68
C GLU A 78 12.65 13.70 1.84
N LYS A 79 11.67 12.78 1.68
CA LYS A 79 10.59 12.59 2.64
C LYS A 79 11.01 11.65 3.76
N ARG A 80 11.01 12.15 5.00
CA ARG A 80 11.36 11.40 6.23
C ARG A 80 10.69 10.00 6.29
N SER A 81 9.45 9.89 5.83
CA SER A 81 8.70 8.64 5.84
C SER A 81 9.23 7.59 4.87
N PHE A 82 10.03 7.99 3.86
CA PHE A 82 10.41 7.11 2.76
C PHE A 82 11.91 6.89 2.60
N VAL A 83 12.76 7.79 3.13
CA VAL A 83 14.23 7.70 2.98
C VAL A 83 14.75 6.35 3.47
N GLU A 84 14.53 6.02 4.72
CA GLU A 84 15.04 4.78 5.31
C GLU A 84 14.34 3.52 4.71
N PRO A 85 12.99 3.48 4.49
CA PRO A 85 12.39 2.40 3.75
C PRO A 85 12.95 2.21 2.33
N PHE A 86 13.24 3.26 1.60
CA PHE A 86 13.85 3.16 0.26
C PHE A 86 15.27 2.58 0.32
N GLU A 87 16.04 2.93 1.31
CA GLU A 87 17.39 2.39 1.50
C GLU A 87 17.41 0.92 1.94
N GLN A 88 16.47 0.52 2.82
CA GLN A 88 16.58 -0.73 3.57
C GLN A 88 15.40 -1.68 3.44
N ARG A 89 14.21 -1.20 3.08
CA ARG A 89 12.95 -1.96 3.14
C ARG A 89 12.12 -1.81 1.89
N ARG A 90 12.59 -2.47 0.84
CA ARG A 90 11.90 -2.51 -0.46
C ARG A 90 11.12 -3.81 -0.61
N CYS A 91 10.03 -3.76 -1.35
CA CYS A 91 9.25 -4.94 -1.69
C CYS A 91 8.78 -4.89 -3.15
N LEU A 92 8.45 -6.06 -3.66
CA LEU A 92 7.70 -6.23 -4.90
C LEU A 92 6.23 -6.41 -4.56
N VAL A 93 5.37 -5.54 -5.04
CA VAL A 93 3.92 -5.68 -4.93
C VAL A 93 3.44 -6.44 -6.15
N LEU A 94 2.86 -7.62 -5.95
CA LEU A 94 2.46 -8.52 -7.02
C LEU A 94 1.16 -8.03 -7.67
N ALA A 95 1.14 -7.91 -8.98
CA ALA A 95 -0.01 -7.42 -9.73
C ALA A 95 -0.10 -8.08 -11.11
N ASP A 96 -1.30 -8.08 -11.70
CA ASP A 96 -1.58 -8.42 -13.10
C ASP A 96 -2.38 -7.34 -13.82
N GLY A 97 -2.67 -6.23 -13.14
CA GLY A 97 -3.29 -5.04 -13.66
C GLY A 97 -3.53 -4.02 -12.55
N PHE A 98 -3.78 -2.78 -12.92
CA PHE A 98 -4.21 -1.74 -11.99
C PHE A 98 -5.34 -0.91 -12.60
N TYR A 99 -6.05 -0.18 -11.75
CA TYR A 99 -7.15 0.66 -12.19
C TYR A 99 -6.78 2.14 -12.12
N GLU A 100 -7.19 2.86 -13.16
CA GLU A 100 -7.17 4.33 -13.20
C GLU A 100 -8.49 4.87 -13.73
N TRP A 101 -8.80 6.12 -13.39
CA TRP A 101 -10.08 6.75 -13.70
C TRP A 101 -9.86 7.94 -14.63
N ALA A 102 -10.30 7.79 -15.87
CA ALA A 102 -10.31 8.91 -16.83
C ALA A 102 -11.50 9.84 -16.58
N GLU A 103 -11.29 11.13 -16.72
CA GLU A 103 -12.37 12.13 -16.78
C GLU A 103 -13.09 12.02 -18.11
N THR A 104 -14.41 11.91 -18.09
CA THR A 104 -15.28 11.88 -19.29
C THR A 104 -16.40 12.89 -19.14
N GLU A 105 -17.13 13.16 -20.22
CA GLU A 105 -18.29 14.08 -20.21
C GLU A 105 -19.38 13.65 -19.19
N THR A 106 -19.45 12.34 -18.88
CA THR A 106 -20.41 11.76 -17.94
C THR A 106 -19.84 11.47 -16.55
N GLY A 107 -18.64 12.03 -16.23
CA GLY A 107 -17.93 11.83 -14.99
C GLY A 107 -16.78 10.80 -15.11
N LYS A 108 -16.20 10.41 -13.98
CA LYS A 108 -15.07 9.48 -13.97
C LYS A 108 -15.47 8.08 -14.43
N ARG A 109 -14.69 7.54 -15.36
CA ARG A 109 -14.84 6.17 -15.88
C ARG A 109 -13.61 5.35 -15.49
N PRO A 110 -13.78 4.17 -14.89
CA PRO A 110 -12.66 3.29 -14.57
C PRO A 110 -12.15 2.56 -15.80
N PHE A 111 -10.84 2.43 -15.89
CA PHE A 111 -10.11 1.63 -16.85
C PHE A 111 -9.22 0.65 -16.10
N ARG A 112 -9.09 -0.57 -16.60
CA ARG A 112 -8.06 -1.50 -16.18
C ARG A 112 -6.87 -1.39 -17.13
N VAL A 113 -5.67 -1.25 -16.56
CA VAL A 113 -4.40 -1.19 -17.29
C VAL A 113 -3.63 -2.47 -17.01
N THR A 114 -3.11 -3.11 -18.06
CA THR A 114 -2.34 -4.36 -18.00
C THR A 114 -1.11 -4.25 -18.87
N LEU A 115 -0.15 -5.18 -18.73
CA LEU A 115 0.82 -5.38 -19.78
C LEU A 115 0.14 -5.96 -21.03
N GLU A 116 0.68 -5.69 -22.23
CA GLU A 116 0.08 -6.07 -23.53
C GLU A 116 -0.40 -7.53 -23.60
N LYS A 117 0.34 -8.46 -22.98
CA LYS A 117 -0.01 -9.89 -22.98
C LYS A 117 -0.80 -10.33 -21.75
N GLY A 118 -1.21 -9.39 -20.88
CA GLY A 118 -1.84 -9.73 -19.62
C GLY A 118 -0.93 -10.50 -18.65
N GLU A 119 0.39 -10.43 -18.87
CA GLU A 119 1.36 -11.08 -17.99
C GLU A 119 1.40 -10.39 -16.62
N PRO A 120 1.57 -11.14 -15.53
CA PRO A 120 1.74 -10.57 -14.20
C PRO A 120 3.09 -9.85 -14.08
N PHE A 121 3.11 -8.80 -13.30
CA PHE A 121 4.25 -7.93 -13.08
C PHE A 121 4.40 -7.53 -11.61
N CYS A 122 5.50 -6.88 -11.29
CA CYS A 122 5.72 -6.30 -9.98
C CYS A 122 5.65 -4.77 -10.05
N ILE A 123 5.00 -4.18 -9.05
CA ILE A 123 5.09 -2.76 -8.78
C ILE A 123 6.14 -2.56 -7.68
N ALA A 124 7.01 -1.56 -7.84
CA ALA A 124 7.96 -1.18 -6.82
C ALA A 124 7.22 -0.67 -5.58
N GLY A 125 7.56 -1.21 -4.42
CA GLY A 125 6.99 -0.84 -3.13
C GLY A 125 8.05 -0.64 -2.06
N LEU A 126 7.66 0.05 -0.99
CA LEU A 126 8.43 0.15 0.25
C LEU A 126 7.59 -0.47 1.36
N TRP A 127 8.23 -1.08 2.33
CA TRP A 127 7.54 -1.63 3.48
C TRP A 127 8.10 -1.06 4.79
N GLU A 128 7.28 -1.14 5.83
CA GLU A 128 7.65 -0.69 7.16
C GLU A 128 7.03 -1.60 8.22
N ARG A 129 7.71 -1.67 9.36
CA ARG A 129 7.23 -2.34 10.55
C ARG A 129 7.01 -1.30 11.63
N TRP A 130 5.75 -1.02 11.92
CA TRP A 130 5.35 -0.07 12.93
C TRP A 130 4.86 -0.78 14.19
N ALA A 131 5.27 -0.26 15.35
CA ALA A 131 4.75 -0.67 16.64
C ALA A 131 4.35 0.58 17.43
N PRO A 132 3.23 0.56 18.18
CA PRO A 132 2.86 1.68 19.04
C PRO A 132 4.02 2.00 19.99
N THR A 133 4.38 3.28 20.06
CA THR A 133 5.40 3.74 21.02
C THR A 133 4.72 3.87 22.38
N GLU A 134 5.28 3.27 23.44
CA GLU A 134 4.85 3.55 24.80
C GLU A 134 4.98 5.06 25.03
N THR A 135 3.86 5.72 25.18
CA THR A 135 3.87 7.14 25.57
C THR A 135 4.50 7.19 26.97
N GLN A 136 5.59 7.91 27.12
CA GLN A 136 6.27 8.21 28.39
C GLN A 136 5.33 9.02 29.32
N SER A 137 4.22 8.43 29.74
CA SER A 137 3.26 9.06 30.68
C SER A 137 3.61 8.81 32.15
N ASP A 138 4.70 8.13 32.48
CA ASP A 138 5.03 7.77 33.87
C ASP A 138 6.24 8.51 34.48
N LEU A 139 6.71 9.60 33.91
CA LEU A 139 7.74 10.44 34.56
C LEU A 139 7.18 11.59 35.40
N GLY A 140 5.87 11.71 35.52
CA GLY A 140 5.19 12.74 36.35
C GLY A 140 4.70 12.27 37.71
N ALA A 141 4.72 10.96 38.02
CA ALA A 141 4.07 10.41 39.22
C ALA A 141 4.99 10.31 40.47
N PHE A 142 6.25 10.74 40.38
CA PHE A 142 7.18 10.70 41.54
C PHE A 142 7.70 12.05 42.04
N ALA A 143 7.02 13.13 41.68
CA ALA A 143 7.34 14.43 42.28
C ALA A 143 6.07 15.01 42.93
N ASP A 144 5.71 14.52 44.13
CA ASP A 144 5.03 15.24 45.22
C ASP A 144 4.52 14.23 46.28
N ALA A 145 5.46 13.66 46.98
CA ALA A 145 5.18 13.03 48.28
C ALA A 145 6.01 13.73 49.36
N ASP A 146 5.66 14.98 49.62
CA ASP A 146 5.84 15.60 50.96
C ASP A 146 5.20 17.01 50.99
N ALA A 147 4.01 17.11 51.62
CA ALA A 147 3.56 18.23 52.44
C ALA A 147 2.06 18.09 52.80
N GLY A 148 1.77 17.57 53.96
CA GLY A 148 0.96 18.12 55.07
C GLY A 148 -0.50 18.52 54.83
N ILE A 149 -1.41 17.66 55.33
CA ILE A 149 -2.48 17.95 56.30
C ILE A 149 -3.55 19.04 55.99
N ASP A 150 -4.78 18.57 56.00
CA ASP A 150 -6.00 19.10 56.65
C ASP A 150 -7.11 19.71 55.78
N GLY A 151 -8.33 19.27 56.04
CA GLY A 151 -9.56 20.07 55.88
C GLY A 151 -10.55 19.67 54.76
N GLY A 152 -11.49 18.80 55.12
CA GLY A 152 -12.73 18.40 54.47
C GLY A 152 -13.51 19.33 53.61
N SER A 153 -14.24 18.76 52.68
CA SER A 153 -15.71 18.84 52.53
C SER A 153 -16.18 18.13 51.27
N GLU A 154 -17.27 17.42 51.44
CA GLU A 154 -18.02 16.67 50.41
C GLU A 154 -18.55 17.59 49.32
N ASP A 155 -18.48 17.20 48.05
CA ASP A 155 -19.59 17.42 47.13
C ASP A 155 -19.57 16.41 45.98
N GLU A 156 -20.76 15.87 45.69
CA GLU A 156 -21.03 14.87 44.66
C GLU A 156 -21.11 15.49 43.27
N GLY A 157 -20.67 14.78 42.24
CA GLY A 157 -21.03 15.21 40.89
C GLY A 157 -20.30 14.57 39.72
N GLY A 158 -20.83 13.47 39.16
CA GLY A 158 -20.87 13.29 37.73
C GLY A 158 -19.68 12.63 37.05
N GLY A 159 -19.69 11.29 36.98
CA GLY A 159 -18.81 10.53 36.14
C GLY A 159 -18.98 10.82 34.65
N ARG A 160 -17.87 11.06 33.95
CA ARG A 160 -17.70 10.83 32.54
C ARG A 160 -16.56 9.84 32.40
N SER A 161 -16.94 8.57 32.17
CA SER A 161 -15.99 7.56 31.73
C SER A 161 -15.58 7.87 30.28
N GLY A 162 -14.49 8.56 30.11
CA GLY A 162 -13.70 8.52 28.90
C GLY A 162 -12.91 7.23 28.95
N GLY A 163 -13.28 6.21 28.16
CA GLY A 163 -12.44 5.04 27.98
C GLY A 163 -11.21 5.48 27.17
N GLU A 164 -10.10 5.67 27.87
CA GLU A 164 -8.79 5.62 27.26
C GLU A 164 -8.60 4.16 26.81
N ALA A 165 -8.62 3.94 25.49
CA ALA A 165 -8.16 2.69 24.94
C ALA A 165 -6.65 2.62 25.21
N GLY A 166 -6.28 1.91 26.26
CA GLY A 166 -4.89 1.60 26.54
C GLY A 166 -4.34 0.84 25.33
N VAL A 167 -3.28 1.38 24.74
CA VAL A 167 -2.53 0.72 23.68
C VAL A 167 -1.78 -0.43 24.37
N ASP A 168 -2.10 -1.68 24.01
CA ASP A 168 -1.40 -2.84 24.52
C ASP A 168 0.07 -2.77 24.08
N ALA A 169 0.98 -2.59 25.02
CA ALA A 169 2.43 -2.55 24.79
C ALA A 169 3.00 -3.89 24.25
N ASP A 170 2.23 -4.96 24.33
CA ASP A 170 2.53 -6.30 23.80
C ASP A 170 1.88 -6.56 22.43
N ALA A 171 1.31 -5.54 21.76
CA ALA A 171 0.73 -5.73 20.45
C ALA A 171 1.82 -6.06 19.42
N ASP A 172 1.59 -7.11 18.62
CA ASP A 172 2.48 -7.47 17.52
C ASP A 172 2.62 -6.29 16.54
N PRO A 173 3.85 -6.01 16.08
CA PRO A 173 4.07 -4.92 15.14
C PRO A 173 3.26 -5.10 13.85
N ILE A 174 2.67 -4.02 13.36
CA ILE A 174 1.95 -4.01 12.09
C ILE A 174 2.96 -3.84 10.94
N GLU A 175 2.96 -4.78 10.01
CA GLU A 175 3.76 -4.70 8.80
C GLU A 175 2.93 -4.12 7.66
N THR A 176 3.41 -3.03 7.08
CA THR A 176 2.67 -2.23 6.10
C THR A 176 3.51 -1.95 4.87
N PHE A 177 2.87 -1.64 3.73
CA PHE A 177 3.58 -1.25 2.52
C PHE A 177 2.92 -0.06 1.81
N THR A 178 3.68 0.58 0.93
CA THR A 178 3.22 1.61 0.00
C THR A 178 3.68 1.31 -1.42
N ILE A 179 2.90 1.76 -2.40
CA ILE A 179 3.21 1.65 -3.83
C ILE A 179 3.96 2.91 -4.27
N LEU A 180 5.06 2.73 -5.03
CA LEU A 180 5.74 3.85 -5.66
C LEU A 180 5.00 4.28 -6.93
N THR A 181 4.96 5.59 -7.14
CA THR A 181 4.36 6.20 -8.33
C THR A 181 5.32 7.14 -9.02
N THR A 182 5.23 7.22 -10.34
CA THR A 182 6.04 8.07 -11.21
C THR A 182 5.17 8.84 -12.21
N GLU A 183 5.77 9.61 -13.12
CA GLU A 183 5.08 10.19 -14.26
C GLU A 183 4.45 9.09 -15.12
N PRO A 184 3.35 9.35 -15.84
CA PRO A 184 2.72 8.34 -16.67
C PRO A 184 3.50 8.12 -17.98
N ASN A 185 3.41 6.90 -18.55
CA ASN A 185 3.73 6.66 -19.95
C ASN A 185 2.57 7.13 -20.86
N ASP A 186 2.72 6.95 -22.17
CA ASP A 186 1.74 7.44 -23.16
C ASP A 186 0.33 6.85 -22.93
N VAL A 187 0.23 5.56 -22.58
CA VAL A 187 -1.05 4.88 -22.37
C VAL A 187 -1.75 5.39 -21.09
N VAL A 188 -1.03 5.42 -19.98
CA VAL A 188 -1.61 5.87 -18.70
C VAL A 188 -1.83 7.37 -18.68
N GLY A 189 -1.01 8.14 -19.44
CA GLY A 189 -1.14 9.59 -19.57
C GLY A 189 -2.47 10.06 -20.15
N GLU A 190 -3.13 9.24 -20.95
CA GLU A 190 -4.49 9.49 -21.44
C GLU A 190 -5.56 9.36 -20.34
N LEU A 191 -5.27 8.63 -19.24
CA LEU A 191 -6.20 8.37 -18.16
C LEU A 191 -5.92 9.22 -16.93
N HIS A 192 -4.63 9.32 -16.54
CA HIS A 192 -4.21 9.97 -15.31
C HIS A 192 -2.78 10.50 -15.41
N HIS A 193 -2.46 11.54 -14.63
CA HIS A 193 -1.12 12.18 -14.61
C HIS A 193 -0.06 11.44 -13.77
N ARG A 194 -0.37 10.27 -13.23
CA ARG A 194 0.55 9.41 -12.46
C ARG A 194 0.29 7.95 -12.79
N MET A 195 1.34 7.11 -12.71
CA MET A 195 1.23 5.66 -12.80
C MET A 195 2.05 4.99 -11.68
N PRO A 196 1.76 3.73 -11.31
CA PRO A 196 2.65 2.96 -10.46
C PRO A 196 4.00 2.73 -11.15
N VAL A 197 5.07 2.63 -10.37
CA VAL A 197 6.38 2.22 -10.89
C VAL A 197 6.34 0.72 -11.18
N VAL A 198 6.02 0.35 -12.41
CA VAL A 198 6.04 -1.04 -12.90
C VAL A 198 7.46 -1.43 -13.25
N LEU A 199 7.96 -2.49 -12.63
CA LEU A 199 9.33 -2.96 -12.84
C LEU A 199 9.41 -3.90 -14.06
N PRO A 200 10.40 -3.72 -14.98
CA PRO A 200 10.74 -4.75 -15.94
C PRO A 200 11.13 -6.04 -15.21
N ARG A 201 10.71 -7.21 -15.74
CA ARG A 201 10.93 -8.52 -15.11
C ARG A 201 12.40 -8.76 -14.72
N GLU A 202 13.31 -8.40 -15.62
CA GLU A 202 14.77 -8.51 -15.42
C GLU A 202 15.32 -7.59 -14.33
N SER A 203 14.54 -6.58 -13.90
CA SER A 203 14.94 -5.58 -12.90
C SER A 203 14.30 -5.84 -11.52
N GLU A 204 13.35 -6.76 -11.40
CA GLU A 204 12.68 -7.07 -10.14
C GLU A 204 13.68 -7.49 -9.04
N ARG A 205 14.68 -8.29 -9.41
CA ARG A 205 15.72 -8.73 -8.49
C ARG A 205 16.65 -7.59 -8.06
N ARG A 206 17.02 -6.71 -9.00
CA ARG A 206 17.82 -5.51 -8.69
C ARG A 206 17.09 -4.62 -7.68
N TRP A 207 15.77 -4.47 -7.82
CA TRP A 207 14.96 -3.69 -6.89
C TRP A 207 15.07 -4.18 -5.45
N LEU A 208 15.16 -5.49 -5.23
CA LEU A 208 15.29 -6.08 -3.90
C LEU A 208 16.73 -6.07 -3.38
N GLU A 209 17.74 -6.29 -4.23
CA GLU A 209 19.10 -6.65 -3.82
C GLU A 209 20.12 -5.51 -3.95
N ASP A 210 19.97 -4.60 -4.94
CA ASP A 210 20.95 -3.55 -5.18
C ASP A 210 20.86 -2.43 -4.14
N ASP A 211 21.97 -1.68 -3.97
CA ASP A 211 21.97 -0.47 -3.17
C ASP A 211 21.05 0.60 -3.78
N ALA A 212 20.35 1.35 -2.92
CA ALA A 212 19.37 2.36 -3.34
C ALA A 212 19.94 3.42 -4.30
N GLU A 213 21.24 3.70 -4.23
CA GLU A 213 21.93 4.64 -5.12
C GLU A 213 21.95 4.19 -6.58
N ASN A 214 21.78 2.89 -6.85
CA ASN A 214 21.83 2.28 -8.18
C ASN A 214 20.45 2.01 -8.78
N LEU A 215 19.37 2.52 -8.18
CA LEU A 215 17.99 2.20 -8.57
C LEU A 215 17.23 3.35 -9.25
N ASP A 216 17.87 4.50 -9.47
CA ASP A 216 17.19 5.69 -10.04
C ASP A 216 16.63 5.43 -11.44
N ASP A 217 17.28 4.58 -12.24
CA ASP A 217 16.82 4.15 -13.56
C ASP A 217 15.50 3.35 -13.51
N LEU A 218 15.20 2.70 -12.38
CA LEU A 218 13.99 1.91 -12.19
C LEU A 218 12.78 2.76 -11.75
N LEU A 219 12.99 4.01 -11.36
CA LEU A 219 11.95 4.91 -10.87
C LEU A 219 11.22 5.67 -12.00
N SER A 220 11.47 5.31 -13.25
CA SER A 220 10.89 5.91 -14.45
C SER A 220 9.58 5.23 -14.87
N PRO A 221 8.78 5.86 -15.76
CA PRO A 221 7.63 5.22 -16.38
C PRO A 221 8.00 3.91 -17.08
N TYR A 222 7.12 2.90 -17.00
CA TYR A 222 7.32 1.64 -17.72
C TYR A 222 7.38 1.88 -19.23
N ALA A 223 8.47 1.43 -19.86
CA ALA A 223 8.74 1.68 -21.27
C ALA A 223 8.18 0.59 -22.22
N GLY A 224 7.69 -0.53 -21.68
CA GLY A 224 7.07 -1.60 -22.46
C GLY A 224 5.61 -1.30 -22.83
N ASP A 225 5.07 -2.16 -23.68
CA ASP A 225 3.69 -2.01 -24.15
C ASP A 225 2.67 -2.33 -23.05
N MET A 226 1.64 -1.50 -22.98
CA MET A 226 0.51 -1.62 -22.06
C MET A 226 -0.80 -1.49 -22.83
N ASP A 227 -1.83 -2.18 -22.33
CA ASP A 227 -3.21 -2.05 -22.78
C ASP A 227 -4.04 -1.38 -21.68
N ALA A 228 -5.01 -0.56 -22.10
CA ALA A 228 -5.98 0.04 -21.21
C ALA A 228 -7.38 -0.13 -21.79
N TYR A 229 -8.31 -0.68 -21.02
CA TYR A 229 -9.69 -0.88 -21.44
C TYR A 229 -10.68 -0.48 -20.34
N PRO A 230 -11.86 0.02 -20.70
CA PRO A 230 -12.88 0.42 -19.76
C PRO A 230 -13.45 -0.80 -19.03
N VAL A 231 -13.77 -0.63 -17.75
CA VAL A 231 -14.39 -1.67 -16.93
C VAL A 231 -15.67 -1.16 -16.26
N SER A 232 -16.39 -2.08 -15.62
CA SER A 232 -17.62 -1.75 -14.89
C SER A 232 -17.36 -0.75 -13.75
N ARG A 233 -18.26 0.21 -13.56
CA ARG A 233 -18.25 1.13 -12.40
C ARG A 233 -18.43 0.42 -11.05
N ALA A 234 -18.79 -0.87 -11.06
CA ALA A 234 -18.82 -1.68 -9.83
C ALA A 234 -17.48 -1.75 -9.11
N VAL A 235 -16.35 -1.54 -9.82
CA VAL A 235 -15.00 -1.43 -9.23
C VAL A 235 -14.86 -0.25 -8.27
N ASN A 236 -15.72 0.76 -8.33
CA ASN A 236 -15.68 1.92 -7.43
C ASN A 236 -15.92 1.53 -5.96
N ASP A 237 -16.70 0.49 -5.72
CA ASP A 237 -16.93 -0.05 -4.38
C ASP A 237 -15.85 -1.10 -4.06
N PRO A 238 -14.96 -0.84 -3.08
CA PRO A 238 -13.90 -1.78 -2.70
C PRO A 238 -14.41 -3.08 -2.08
N SER A 239 -15.67 -3.17 -1.70
CA SER A 239 -16.28 -4.41 -1.22
C SER A 239 -16.62 -5.40 -2.34
N ASN A 240 -16.69 -4.92 -3.59
CA ASN A 240 -16.81 -5.77 -4.76
C ASN A 240 -15.42 -6.33 -5.11
N ASP A 241 -15.26 -7.64 -5.04
CA ASP A 241 -14.03 -8.35 -5.39
C ASP A 241 -14.39 -9.63 -6.14
N ALA A 242 -14.68 -9.49 -7.43
CA ALA A 242 -15.19 -10.59 -8.26
C ALA A 242 -14.60 -10.54 -9.68
N PRO A 243 -14.44 -11.71 -10.36
CA PRO A 243 -13.79 -11.80 -11.67
C PRO A 243 -14.48 -10.97 -12.77
N GLU A 244 -15.74 -10.64 -12.63
CA GLU A 244 -16.48 -9.81 -13.59
C GLU A 244 -15.94 -8.37 -13.67
N LEU A 245 -15.24 -7.90 -12.63
CA LEU A 245 -14.67 -6.54 -12.58
C LEU A 245 -13.54 -6.32 -13.59
N ILE A 246 -12.86 -7.37 -14.02
CA ILE A 246 -11.78 -7.29 -15.01
C ILE A 246 -12.27 -7.45 -16.46
N THR A 247 -13.56 -7.63 -16.66
CA THR A 247 -14.15 -7.76 -18.00
C THR A 247 -14.29 -6.38 -18.65
N GLU A 248 -13.86 -6.27 -19.91
CA GLU A 248 -14.07 -5.05 -20.69
C GLU A 248 -15.56 -4.70 -20.77
N ALA A 249 -15.87 -3.46 -20.40
CA ALA A 249 -17.23 -2.95 -20.45
C ALA A 249 -17.50 -2.26 -21.80
N ASP A 250 -18.66 -2.54 -22.41
CA ASP A 250 -19.10 -1.91 -23.63
C ASP A 250 -19.05 -0.38 -23.53
N THR A 251 -18.52 0.26 -24.56
CA THR A 251 -18.42 1.71 -24.66
C THR A 251 -19.78 2.42 -24.78
N GLU A 252 -20.87 1.68 -25.05
CA GLU A 252 -22.20 2.23 -25.35
C GLU A 252 -23.23 2.14 -24.19
N ALA A 253 -22.90 1.57 -23.04
CA ALA A 253 -23.84 1.43 -21.92
C ALA A 253 -24.00 2.72 -21.06
N GLY A 254 -24.06 3.88 -21.68
CA GLY A 254 -24.16 5.20 -21.01
C GLY A 254 -25.31 6.10 -21.47
N ALA A 255 -26.31 5.56 -22.15
CA ALA A 255 -27.53 6.31 -22.53
C ALA A 255 -28.78 5.57 -22.06
N GLY A 256 -29.17 5.81 -20.79
CA GLY A 256 -30.39 5.32 -20.18
C GLY A 256 -30.70 6.10 -18.92
#